data_cfc9c1b72aac0a8943da14bcdfa7581f
#
_entry.id   cfc9c1b72aac0a8943da14bcdfa7581f
#
_cell.length_a   1.000
_cell.length_b   1.000
_cell.length_c   1.000
_cell.angle_alpha   90.00
_cell.angle_beta   90.00
_cell.angle_gamma   90.00
#
_symmetry.space_group_name_H-M   'P 1'
#
loop_
_entity.id
_entity.type
_entity.pdbx_description
1 polymer ?
#
loop_
_entity_poly.entity_id
_entity_poly.type
_entity_poly.pdbx_seq_one_letter_code
_entity_poly.pdbx_strand_id
1 'polypeptide(L)'
;MTLRQEESSLVFWFRSPLSIKRAILAWYVPNVFTDAQERDILYSYDGADLSLYINGKKSKRPYRLGPGTSLARLLHQVRPAELEGYNDIYYALVFFPVGIILGLAKSRIRPSNVTILLATAFGLLVPVCLLEFILVQVSGRPVFPSNVLLSFLLLIAGFLWIRSDSVQTAVERAG
;
A
#
# COMPACT_ATOMS: atom_id res chain seq x y z
N MET A 1 8.55 -21.17 0.83
CA MET A 1 8.13 -20.97 -0.56
C MET A 1 7.79 -22.35 -1.10
N THR A 2 6.58 -22.57 -1.60
CA THR A 2 6.13 -23.89 -2.04
C THR A 2 5.39 -23.76 -3.35
N LEU A 3 5.70 -24.64 -4.29
CA LEU A 3 5.10 -24.75 -5.60
C LEU A 3 4.24 -26.01 -5.62
N ARG A 4 3.03 -25.90 -6.12
CA ARG A 4 2.11 -27.04 -6.26
C ARG A 4 1.37 -26.96 -7.59
N GLN A 5 1.23 -28.07 -8.23
CA GLN A 5 0.28 -28.24 -9.32
C GLN A 5 -1.09 -28.65 -8.75
N GLU A 6 -2.12 -27.93 -9.15
CA GLU A 6 -3.52 -28.26 -8.88
C GLU A 6 -4.26 -28.36 -10.21
N GLU A 7 -4.52 -29.60 -10.64
CA GLU A 7 -5.09 -29.90 -11.99
C GLU A 7 -4.24 -29.27 -13.11
N SER A 8 -4.83 -28.34 -13.89
CA SER A 8 -4.13 -27.60 -14.94
C SER A 8 -3.48 -26.30 -14.45
N SER A 9 -3.63 -25.96 -13.18
CA SER A 9 -3.19 -24.69 -12.61
C SER A 9 -1.90 -24.84 -11.82
N LEU A 10 -1.09 -23.79 -11.84
CA LEU A 10 0.07 -23.63 -10.99
C LEU A 10 -0.30 -22.80 -9.77
N VAL A 11 -0.07 -23.35 -8.59
CA VAL A 11 -0.28 -22.66 -7.32
C VAL A 11 1.06 -22.37 -6.66
N PHE A 12 1.30 -21.10 -6.42
CA PHE A 12 2.51 -20.63 -5.79
C PHE A 12 2.21 -20.07 -4.40
N TRP A 13 2.76 -20.69 -3.38
CA TRP A 13 2.61 -20.27 -1.99
C TRP A 13 3.91 -19.63 -1.50
N PHE A 14 3.81 -18.40 -1.04
CA PHE A 14 4.97 -17.68 -0.54
C PHE A 14 4.65 -16.84 0.69
N ARG A 15 5.71 -16.50 1.43
CA ARG A 15 5.67 -15.55 2.54
C ARG A 15 6.49 -14.33 2.14
N SER A 16 5.87 -13.16 2.25
CA SER A 16 6.57 -11.88 2.09
C SER A 16 6.99 -11.34 3.47
N PRO A 17 8.07 -10.56 3.57
CA PRO A 17 8.40 -9.79 4.78
C PRO A 17 7.24 -8.90 5.25
N LEU A 18 6.38 -8.49 4.33
CA LEU A 18 5.17 -7.69 4.59
C LEU A 18 3.96 -8.54 4.98
N SER A 19 4.05 -9.87 4.98
CA SER A 19 2.96 -10.75 5.40
C SER A 19 3.03 -11.05 6.89
N ILE A 20 1.86 -11.09 7.56
CA ILE A 20 1.76 -11.51 8.96
C ILE A 20 2.28 -12.95 9.09
N LYS A 21 2.98 -13.28 10.20
CA LYS A 21 3.69 -14.56 10.43
C LYS A 21 2.95 -15.84 10.04
N ARG A 22 1.61 -15.84 9.99
CA ARG A 22 0.78 -17.01 9.64
C ARG A 22 0.10 -16.90 8.27
N ALA A 23 0.22 -15.76 7.58
CA ALA A 23 -0.44 -15.57 6.29
C ALA A 23 0.45 -16.07 5.15
N ILE A 24 0.03 -17.17 4.53
CA ILE A 24 0.62 -17.69 3.30
C ILE A 24 -0.15 -17.05 2.15
N LEU A 25 0.56 -16.36 1.27
CA LEU A 25 -0.01 -15.82 0.05
C LEU A 25 -0.04 -16.92 -1.00
N ALA A 26 -1.18 -17.13 -1.63
CA ALA A 26 -1.35 -18.08 -2.71
C ALA A 26 -1.60 -17.33 -4.02
N TRP A 27 -0.79 -17.58 -5.03
CA TRP A 27 -0.98 -17.07 -6.37
C TRP A 27 -1.36 -18.20 -7.30
N TYR A 28 -2.58 -18.13 -7.85
CA TYR A 28 -3.12 -19.10 -8.78
C TYR A 28 -2.89 -18.63 -10.21
N VAL A 29 -2.23 -19.47 -10.99
CA VAL A 29 -2.02 -19.24 -12.43
C VAL A 29 -2.74 -20.36 -13.17
N PRO A 30 -3.92 -20.08 -13.75
CA PRO A 30 -4.70 -21.11 -14.43
C PRO A 30 -4.08 -21.49 -15.78
N ASN A 31 -4.40 -22.71 -16.25
CA ASN A 31 -4.07 -23.20 -17.58
C ASN A 31 -2.56 -23.25 -17.90
N VAL A 32 -1.74 -23.52 -16.89
CA VAL A 32 -0.30 -23.72 -17.08
C VAL A 32 0.00 -25.12 -17.59
N PHE A 33 -0.74 -26.12 -17.11
CA PHE A 33 -0.55 -27.55 -17.44
C PHE A 33 -1.76 -28.09 -18.20
N THR A 34 -1.93 -27.65 -19.44
CA THR A 34 -3.03 -28.09 -20.32
C THR A 34 -2.69 -29.30 -21.17
N ASP A 35 -1.42 -29.64 -21.22
CA ASP A 35 -0.85 -30.78 -21.98
C ASP A 35 0.24 -31.47 -21.14
N ALA A 36 0.77 -32.56 -21.63
CA ALA A 36 1.84 -33.32 -20.99
C ALA A 36 3.26 -32.79 -21.30
N GLN A 37 3.38 -31.56 -21.82
CA GLN A 37 4.69 -31.00 -22.13
C GLN A 37 5.40 -30.49 -20.88
N GLU A 38 6.71 -30.70 -20.81
CA GLU A 38 7.54 -30.09 -19.79
C GLU A 38 7.51 -28.57 -19.89
N ARG A 39 7.45 -27.90 -18.74
CA ARG A 39 7.40 -26.44 -18.63
C ARG A 39 8.53 -25.92 -17.75
N ASP A 40 9.33 -25.02 -18.31
CA ASP A 40 10.30 -24.26 -17.51
C ASP A 40 9.57 -23.15 -16.76
N ILE A 41 9.66 -23.16 -15.44
CA ILE A 41 8.98 -22.18 -14.58
C ILE A 41 10.02 -21.41 -13.78
N LEU A 42 10.12 -20.10 -14.05
CA LEU A 42 11.01 -19.19 -13.36
C LEU A 42 10.21 -18.11 -12.61
N TYR A 43 10.54 -17.89 -11.36
CA TYR A 43 10.04 -16.77 -10.54
C TYR A 43 11.14 -15.75 -10.31
N SER A 44 10.79 -14.48 -10.45
CA SER A 44 11.64 -13.35 -10.10
C SER A 44 10.90 -12.44 -9.13
N TYR A 45 11.56 -12.04 -8.06
CA TYR A 45 11.06 -11.10 -7.07
C TYR A 45 12.05 -9.96 -6.90
N ASP A 46 11.59 -8.72 -7.06
CA ASP A 46 12.40 -7.50 -7.00
C ASP A 46 12.18 -6.66 -5.73
N GLY A 47 11.54 -7.24 -4.72
CA GLY A 47 11.17 -6.54 -3.49
C GLY A 47 9.74 -5.98 -3.50
N ALA A 48 9.12 -5.83 -4.68
CA ALA A 48 7.76 -5.34 -4.84
C ALA A 48 6.91 -6.26 -5.71
N ASP A 49 7.43 -6.61 -6.89
CA ASP A 49 6.69 -7.39 -7.89
C ASP A 49 7.24 -8.82 -7.96
N LEU A 50 6.34 -9.79 -7.83
CA LEU A 50 6.62 -11.18 -8.13
C LEU A 50 6.23 -11.44 -9.58
N SER A 51 7.22 -11.73 -10.41
CA SER A 51 7.04 -12.04 -11.83
C SER A 51 7.20 -13.54 -12.07
N LEU A 52 6.33 -14.10 -12.92
CA LEU A 52 6.35 -15.50 -13.34
C LEU A 52 6.71 -15.55 -14.83
N TYR A 53 7.64 -16.44 -15.16
CA TYR A 53 8.01 -16.77 -16.54
C TYR A 53 7.72 -18.26 -16.75
N ILE A 54 7.10 -18.57 -17.89
CA ILE A 54 6.80 -19.94 -18.35
C ILE A 54 7.44 -20.11 -19.71
N ASN A 55 8.35 -21.08 -19.84
CA ASN A 55 9.12 -21.31 -21.07
C ASN A 55 9.81 -20.03 -21.59
N GLY A 56 10.40 -19.25 -20.67
CA GLY A 56 11.07 -17.99 -20.96
C GLY A 56 10.14 -16.81 -21.26
N LYS A 57 8.82 -16.99 -21.34
CA LYS A 57 7.84 -15.92 -21.59
C LYS A 57 7.26 -15.42 -20.28
N LYS A 58 7.28 -14.10 -20.05
CA LYS A 58 6.68 -13.46 -18.88
C LYS A 58 5.16 -13.68 -18.88
N SER A 59 4.61 -14.20 -17.78
CA SER A 59 3.17 -14.28 -17.55
C SER A 59 2.56 -12.87 -17.48
N LYS A 60 1.31 -12.73 -17.95
CA LYS A 60 0.71 -11.43 -18.32
C LYS A 60 0.68 -10.35 -17.24
N ARG A 61 0.71 -10.69 -15.95
CA ARG A 61 0.72 -9.69 -14.86
C ARG A 61 1.63 -10.12 -13.72
N PRO A 62 2.54 -9.26 -13.27
CA PRO A 62 3.27 -9.49 -12.03
C PRO A 62 2.29 -9.45 -10.84
N TYR A 63 2.60 -10.18 -9.80
CA TYR A 63 1.87 -10.13 -8.54
C TYR A 63 2.51 -9.08 -7.65
N ARG A 64 1.87 -7.90 -7.54
CA ARG A 64 2.41 -6.80 -6.75
C ARG A 64 2.18 -7.02 -5.26
N LEU A 65 3.27 -7.00 -4.51
CA LEU A 65 3.30 -7.11 -3.06
C LEU A 65 3.52 -5.73 -2.46
N GLY A 66 2.45 -5.15 -1.95
CA GLY A 66 2.50 -3.87 -1.25
C GLY A 66 2.04 -4.01 0.20
N PRO A 67 2.11 -2.93 1.01
CA PRO A 67 1.60 -2.95 2.38
C PRO A 67 0.10 -3.25 2.44
N GLY A 68 -0.67 -2.89 1.41
CA GLY A 68 -2.08 -3.25 1.25
C GLY A 68 -2.34 -4.75 1.11
N THR A 69 -1.35 -5.54 0.70
CA THR A 69 -1.49 -7.01 0.61
C THR A 69 -1.78 -7.64 1.97
N SER A 70 -1.17 -7.13 3.03
CA SER A 70 -1.44 -7.59 4.40
C SER A 70 -2.84 -7.20 4.87
N LEU A 71 -3.30 -6.01 4.52
CA LEU A 71 -4.65 -5.53 4.80
C LEU A 71 -5.70 -6.36 4.04
N ALA A 72 -5.49 -6.59 2.75
CA ALA A 72 -6.36 -7.40 1.92
C ALA A 72 -6.59 -8.80 2.51
N ARG A 73 -5.51 -9.42 2.98
CA ARG A 73 -5.55 -10.74 3.59
C ARG A 73 -6.25 -10.77 4.94
N LEU A 74 -6.16 -9.70 5.70
CA LEU A 74 -6.83 -9.57 7.00
C LEU A 74 -8.34 -9.47 6.83
N LEU A 75 -8.78 -8.89 5.73
CA LEU A 75 -10.19 -8.64 5.46
C LEU A 75 -10.87 -9.82 4.73
N HIS A 76 -10.20 -10.47 3.75
CA HIS A 76 -10.80 -11.60 3.01
C HIS A 76 -9.78 -12.36 2.14
N GLN A 77 -10.22 -13.47 1.50
CA GLN A 77 -9.48 -14.12 0.41
C GLN A 77 -9.57 -13.26 -0.85
N VAL A 78 -8.53 -12.48 -1.13
CA VAL A 78 -8.54 -11.49 -2.19
C VAL A 78 -7.94 -12.03 -3.48
N ARG A 79 -8.57 -11.71 -4.61
CA ARG A 79 -8.05 -11.99 -5.94
C ARG A 79 -6.89 -11.06 -6.27
N PRO A 80 -5.85 -11.51 -7.00
CA PRO A 80 -4.69 -10.68 -7.34
C PRO A 80 -5.03 -9.34 -8.00
N ALA A 81 -6.11 -9.29 -8.80
CA ALA A 81 -6.54 -8.07 -9.48
C ALA A 81 -7.04 -6.96 -8.54
N GLU A 82 -7.39 -7.30 -7.30
CA GLU A 82 -7.97 -6.35 -6.33
C GLU A 82 -6.89 -5.75 -5.40
N LEU A 83 -5.67 -6.27 -5.43
CA LEU A 83 -4.60 -5.88 -4.50
C LEU A 83 -4.16 -4.41 -4.64
N GLU A 84 -4.25 -3.82 -5.82
CA GLU A 84 -3.92 -2.41 -6.03
C GLU A 84 -4.83 -1.50 -5.22
N GLY A 85 -6.16 -1.74 -5.25
CA GLY A 85 -7.12 -0.99 -4.44
C GLY A 85 -6.88 -1.11 -2.93
N TYR A 86 -6.45 -2.26 -2.44
CA TYR A 86 -6.11 -2.43 -1.03
C TYR A 86 -4.84 -1.68 -0.62
N ASN A 87 -3.93 -1.48 -1.54
CA ASN A 87 -2.76 -0.64 -1.28
C ASN A 87 -3.19 0.82 -1.04
N ASP A 88 -4.08 1.35 -1.88
CA ASP A 88 -4.61 2.71 -1.73
C ASP A 88 -5.42 2.86 -0.42
N ILE A 89 -6.25 1.87 -0.08
CA ILE A 89 -6.96 1.82 1.19
C ILE A 89 -6.00 1.81 2.38
N TYR A 90 -4.89 1.05 2.31
CA TYR A 90 -3.88 1.05 3.36
C TYR A 90 -3.29 2.45 3.58
N TYR A 91 -2.88 3.12 2.50
CA TYR A 91 -2.36 4.49 2.59
C TYR A 91 -3.41 5.46 3.13
N ALA A 92 -4.67 5.32 2.72
CA ALA A 92 -5.76 6.15 3.23
C ALA A 92 -5.98 5.96 4.74
N LEU A 93 -6.00 4.72 5.23
CA LEU A 93 -6.15 4.41 6.65
C LEU A 93 -4.99 4.92 7.51
N VAL A 94 -3.79 5.03 6.96
CA VAL A 94 -2.62 5.54 7.68
C VAL A 94 -2.57 7.07 7.62
N PHE A 95 -2.64 7.66 6.44
CA PHE A 95 -2.32 9.07 6.26
C PHE A 95 -3.49 10.02 6.47
N PHE A 96 -4.71 9.62 6.14
CA PHE A 96 -5.87 10.49 6.34
C PHE A 96 -6.12 10.83 7.82
N PRO A 97 -6.10 9.87 8.77
CA PRO A 97 -6.20 10.20 10.20
C PRO A 97 -5.03 11.05 10.72
N VAL A 98 -3.81 10.81 10.22
CA VAL A 98 -2.65 11.64 10.60
C VAL A 98 -2.86 13.08 10.14
N GLY A 99 -3.39 13.30 8.94
CA GLY A 99 -3.78 14.63 8.46
C GLY A 99 -4.81 15.31 9.37
N ILE A 100 -5.84 14.59 9.80
CA ILE A 100 -6.84 15.07 10.77
C ILE A 100 -6.18 15.50 12.07
N ILE A 101 -5.33 14.66 12.66
CA ILE A 101 -4.63 14.95 13.93
C ILE A 101 -3.77 16.21 13.79
N LEU A 102 -3.05 16.38 12.68
CA LEU A 102 -2.26 17.59 12.41
C LEU A 102 -3.13 18.85 12.28
N GLY A 103 -4.30 18.72 11.64
CA GLY A 103 -5.29 19.80 11.53
C GLY A 103 -5.80 20.23 12.91
N LEU A 104 -6.16 19.28 13.77
CA LEU A 104 -6.59 19.53 15.14
C LEU A 104 -5.48 20.14 16.00
N ALA A 105 -4.26 19.64 15.90
CA ALA A 105 -3.12 20.17 16.64
C ALA A 105 -2.86 21.65 16.28
N LYS A 106 -2.90 21.98 14.98
CA LYS A 106 -2.74 23.37 14.51
C LYS A 106 -3.81 24.30 15.06
N SER A 107 -5.06 23.87 15.18
CA SER A 107 -6.16 24.70 15.68
C SER A 107 -5.97 25.13 17.14
N ARG A 108 -5.21 24.37 17.93
CA ARG A 108 -4.97 24.62 19.36
C ARG A 108 -3.73 25.46 19.68
N ILE A 109 -2.80 25.54 18.74
CA ILE A 109 -1.52 26.23 18.97
C ILE A 109 -1.56 27.58 18.25
N ARG A 110 -1.18 28.66 18.96
CA ARG A 110 -1.00 30.03 18.42
C ARG A 110 0.49 30.42 18.36
N PRO A 111 1.33 29.74 17.54
CA PRO A 111 2.73 30.11 17.38
C PRO A 111 2.90 31.19 16.30
N SER A 112 4.13 31.70 16.16
CA SER A 112 4.47 32.59 15.06
C SER A 112 4.20 31.93 13.69
N ASN A 113 3.90 32.74 12.67
CA ASN A 113 3.55 32.23 11.33
C ASN A 113 4.64 31.30 10.75
N VAL A 114 5.91 31.58 10.98
CA VAL A 114 7.05 30.78 10.51
C VAL A 114 7.11 29.41 11.22
N THR A 115 6.91 29.40 12.54
CA THR A 115 6.90 28.15 13.34
C THR A 115 5.75 27.24 12.90
N ILE A 116 4.56 27.79 12.63
CA ILE A 116 3.42 27.01 12.11
C ILE A 116 3.75 26.42 10.76
N LEU A 117 4.34 27.19 9.85
CA LEU A 117 4.69 26.74 8.51
C LEU A 117 5.67 25.57 8.57
N LEU A 118 6.75 25.73 9.33
CA LEU A 118 7.76 24.69 9.50
C LEU A 118 7.19 23.43 10.17
N ALA A 119 6.47 23.57 11.29
CA ALA A 119 5.86 22.44 11.99
C ALA A 119 4.86 21.69 11.11
N THR A 120 4.08 22.41 10.30
CA THR A 120 3.13 21.78 9.36
C THR A 120 3.87 21.07 8.24
N ALA A 121 4.91 21.69 7.64
CA ALA A 121 5.70 21.08 6.60
C ALA A 121 6.40 19.78 7.10
N PHE A 122 7.03 19.84 8.26
CA PHE A 122 7.62 18.65 8.89
C PHE A 122 6.58 17.59 9.23
N GLY A 123 5.45 17.97 9.81
CA GLY A 123 4.36 17.07 10.15
C GLY A 123 3.77 16.36 8.92
N LEU A 124 3.78 17.01 7.76
CA LEU A 124 3.31 16.40 6.51
C LEU A 124 4.38 15.52 5.85
N LEU A 125 5.65 15.93 5.86
CA LEU A 125 6.72 15.22 5.14
C LEU A 125 7.26 14.02 5.93
N VAL A 126 7.47 14.17 7.23
CA VAL A 126 8.14 13.14 8.06
C VAL A 126 7.40 11.80 8.04
N PRO A 127 6.07 11.72 8.25
CA PRO A 127 5.36 10.43 8.22
C PRO A 127 5.45 9.71 6.88
N VAL A 128 5.38 10.47 5.76
CA VAL A 128 5.48 9.90 4.41
C VAL A 128 6.87 9.35 4.15
N CYS A 129 7.90 10.16 4.41
CA CYS A 129 9.29 9.74 4.22
C CYS A 129 9.66 8.56 5.13
N LEU A 130 9.20 8.58 6.38
CA LEU A 130 9.47 7.51 7.35
C LEU A 130 8.83 6.19 6.93
N LEU A 131 7.58 6.20 6.50
CA LEU A 131 6.91 4.99 6.04
C LEU A 131 7.61 4.40 4.80
N GLU A 132 7.89 5.21 3.79
CA GLU A 132 8.58 4.74 2.59
C GLU A 132 9.98 4.23 2.91
N PHE A 133 10.72 4.92 3.78
CA PHE A 133 12.02 4.46 4.25
C PHE A 133 11.94 3.08 4.92
N ILE A 134 10.98 2.90 5.85
CA ILE A 134 10.77 1.61 6.52
C ILE A 134 10.42 0.52 5.50
N LEU A 135 9.53 0.80 4.56
CA LEU A 135 9.11 -0.16 3.55
C LEU A 135 10.27 -0.57 2.63
N VAL A 136 11.12 0.38 2.22
CA VAL A 136 12.33 0.10 1.44
C VAL A 136 13.29 -0.79 2.24
N GLN A 137 13.54 -0.47 3.51
CA GLN A 137 14.46 -1.25 4.36
C GLN A 137 13.94 -2.67 4.65
N VAL A 138 12.64 -2.83 4.88
CA VAL A 138 12.05 -4.12 5.25
C VAL A 138 11.86 -5.04 4.04
N SER A 139 11.44 -4.51 2.90
CA SER A 139 11.09 -5.31 1.71
C SER A 139 12.14 -5.30 0.61
N GLY A 140 13.13 -4.40 0.67
CA GLY A 140 14.12 -4.21 -0.42
C GLY A 140 13.51 -3.61 -1.70
N ARG A 141 12.27 -3.11 -1.64
CA ARG A 141 11.56 -2.56 -2.80
C ARG A 141 12.13 -1.19 -3.20
N PRO A 142 12.02 -0.79 -4.47
CA PRO A 142 12.29 0.58 -4.87
C PRO A 142 11.23 1.53 -4.29
N VAL A 143 11.58 2.81 -4.16
CA VAL A 143 10.61 3.86 -3.80
C VAL A 143 9.63 4.06 -4.96
N PHE A 144 8.33 4.06 -4.68
CA PHE A 144 7.30 4.36 -5.66
C PHE A 144 6.83 5.81 -5.52
N PRO A 145 7.15 6.71 -6.46
CA PRO A 145 6.73 8.12 -6.39
C PRO A 145 5.20 8.29 -6.30
N SER A 146 4.43 7.40 -6.93
CA SER A 146 2.97 7.38 -6.84
C SER A 146 2.45 7.19 -5.42
N ASN A 147 3.08 6.32 -4.63
CA ASN A 147 2.70 6.09 -3.23
C ASN A 147 3.03 7.30 -2.36
N VAL A 148 4.18 7.92 -2.60
CA VAL A 148 4.58 9.17 -1.91
C VAL A 148 3.57 10.27 -2.20
N LEU A 149 3.21 10.46 -3.46
CA LEU A 149 2.23 11.47 -3.88
C LEU A 149 0.85 11.21 -3.26
N LEU A 150 0.36 9.94 -3.33
CA LEU A 150 -0.90 9.54 -2.73
C LEU A 150 -0.93 9.80 -1.23
N SER A 151 0.13 9.43 -0.51
CA SER A 151 0.27 9.67 0.92
C SER A 151 0.17 11.15 1.27
N PHE A 152 0.84 11.98 0.48
CA PHE A 152 0.84 13.43 0.66
C PHE A 152 -0.53 14.04 0.41
N LEU A 153 -1.23 13.63 -0.66
CA LEU A 153 -2.58 14.06 -0.97
C LEU A 153 -3.58 13.67 0.13
N LEU A 154 -3.48 12.45 0.67
CA LEU A 154 -4.34 11.98 1.74
C LEU A 154 -4.10 12.73 3.06
N LEU A 155 -2.85 13.06 3.38
CA LEU A 155 -2.51 13.91 4.51
C LEU A 155 -3.12 15.31 4.37
N ILE A 156 -2.98 15.94 3.22
CA ILE A 156 -3.56 17.26 2.94
C ILE A 156 -5.09 17.17 3.01
N ALA A 157 -5.71 16.18 2.44
CA ALA A 157 -7.15 16.01 2.48
C ALA A 157 -7.67 15.90 3.93
N GLY A 158 -7.04 15.08 4.77
CA GLY A 158 -7.38 14.96 6.19
C GLY A 158 -7.17 16.27 6.96
N PHE A 159 -6.08 16.97 6.67
CA PHE A 159 -5.77 18.27 7.27
C PHE A 159 -6.81 19.37 6.91
N LEU A 160 -7.24 19.41 5.64
CA LEU A 160 -8.23 20.37 5.16
C LEU A 160 -9.65 20.03 5.63
N TRP A 161 -9.97 18.76 5.81
CA TRP A 161 -11.27 18.31 6.29
C TRP A 161 -11.67 19.01 7.58
N ILE A 162 -10.80 19.01 8.58
CA ILE A 162 -11.06 19.68 9.87
C ILE A 162 -11.27 21.18 9.73
N ARG A 163 -10.59 21.79 8.75
CA ARG A 163 -10.73 23.24 8.54
C ARG A 163 -12.10 23.60 7.95
N SER A 164 -12.68 22.77 7.09
CA SER A 164 -14.02 22.99 6.53
C SER A 164 -15.11 22.89 7.59
N ASP A 165 -15.06 21.89 8.48
CA ASP A 165 -16.04 21.73 9.54
C ASP A 165 -15.99 22.88 10.56
N SER A 166 -14.80 23.40 10.87
CA SER A 166 -14.66 24.54 11.80
C SER A 166 -15.22 25.84 11.22
N VAL A 167 -15.21 26.00 9.90
CA VAL A 167 -15.83 27.16 9.22
C VAL A 167 -17.34 27.06 9.21
N GLN A 168 -17.90 25.88 8.92
CA GLN A 168 -19.35 25.66 8.92
C GLN A 168 -19.96 25.88 10.30
N THR A 169 -19.36 25.34 11.35
CA THR A 169 -19.85 25.55 12.74
C THR A 169 -19.71 27.00 13.21
N ALA A 170 -18.77 27.77 12.67
CA ALA A 170 -18.66 29.20 12.98
C ALA A 170 -19.76 30.00 12.27
N VAL A 171 -20.11 29.65 11.03
CA VAL A 171 -21.19 30.31 10.26
C VAL A 171 -22.55 30.01 10.89
N GLU A 172 -22.83 28.77 11.30
CA GLU A 172 -24.10 28.40 11.95
C GLU A 172 -24.33 29.08 13.33
N ARG A 173 -23.25 29.46 14.04
CA ARG A 173 -23.36 30.18 15.32
C ARG A 173 -23.50 31.69 15.17
N ALA A 174 -23.24 32.22 13.98
CA ALA A 174 -23.29 33.65 13.71
C ALA A 174 -24.60 34.11 13.03
N GLY A 175 -25.44 33.19 12.57
CA GLY A 175 -26.76 33.42 12.00
C GLY A 175 -27.87 33.05 12.96
#